data_2e0c2a71edf1e5acba80894c732949fd
#
_entry.id   2e0c2a71edf1e5acba80894c732949fd
#
_cell.length_a   1.000
_cell.length_b   1.000
_cell.length_c   1.000
_cell.angle_alpha   90.00
_cell.angle_beta   90.00
_cell.angle_gamma   90.00
#
_symmetry.space_group_name_H-M   'P 1'
#
loop_
_entity.id
_entity.type
_entity.pdbx_description
1 polymer ?
#
loop_
_entity_poly.entity_id
_entity_poly.type
_entity_poly.pdbx_seq_one_letter_code
_entity_poly.pdbx_strand_id
1 'polypeptide(L)'
;MTTKKHALLIFSKPPIPGMVKTRLTRERGGILSEQQAAEFFRRSLYDVSELCMHALIELQRENDARLAADPDADAVTYDFFVSTTPADNVEVMRETYDAIGPWPMEVHYLTDAGATFDDHFDDAFSQLFALGYESVVSVGGDIPTLPKSHITQ
;
A
#
# COMPACT_ATOMS: atom_id res chain seq x y z
N MET A 1 -12.24 -2.48 -27.53
CA MET A 1 -11.35 -1.95 -26.46
C MET A 1 -11.90 -2.32 -25.09
N THR A 2 -11.09 -2.92 -24.26
CA THR A 2 -11.45 -3.25 -22.87
C THR A 2 -10.62 -2.43 -21.91
N THR A 3 -11.13 -2.23 -20.70
CA THR A 3 -10.42 -1.55 -19.63
C THR A 3 -10.09 -2.58 -18.55
N LYS A 4 -8.81 -2.68 -18.22
CA LYS A 4 -8.30 -3.56 -17.16
C LYS A 4 -7.90 -2.71 -15.97
N LYS A 5 -8.17 -3.22 -14.77
CA LYS A 5 -7.86 -2.52 -13.53
C LYS A 5 -6.89 -3.36 -12.71
N HIS A 6 -5.80 -2.74 -12.30
CA HIS A 6 -4.82 -3.35 -11.42
C HIS A 6 -4.68 -2.51 -10.15
N ALA A 7 -4.55 -3.19 -9.01
CA ALA A 7 -4.38 -2.55 -7.73
C ALA A 7 -3.05 -2.93 -7.09
N LEU A 8 -2.39 -1.98 -6.46
CA LEU A 8 -1.27 -2.24 -5.56
C LEU A 8 -1.77 -1.96 -4.14
N LEU A 9 -1.60 -2.92 -3.25
CA LEU A 9 -2.11 -2.89 -1.90
C LEU A 9 -0.96 -2.88 -0.89
N ILE A 10 -0.92 -1.84 -0.05
CA ILE A 10 -0.11 -1.84 1.16
C ILE A 10 -0.97 -2.42 2.29
N PHE A 11 -0.51 -3.51 2.89
CA PHE A 11 -1.18 -4.15 4.00
C PHE A 11 -0.40 -3.81 5.28
N SER A 12 -0.98 -2.97 6.14
CA SER A 12 -0.22 -2.39 7.25
C SER A 12 -1.09 -2.01 8.43
N LYS A 13 -0.46 -1.99 9.60
CA LYS A 13 -1.00 -1.30 10.78
C LYS A 13 -0.62 0.16 10.71
N PRO A 14 -1.38 1.07 11.35
CA PRO A 14 -0.95 2.46 11.46
C PRO A 14 0.27 2.59 12.38
N PRO A 15 1.12 3.62 12.18
CA PRO A 15 2.33 3.79 12.99
C PRO A 15 2.01 4.40 14.37
N ILE A 16 1.34 3.63 15.20
CA ILE A 16 0.97 4.00 16.58
C ILE A 16 2.01 3.40 17.52
N PRO A 17 2.57 4.19 18.46
CA PRO A 17 3.51 3.66 19.45
C PRO A 17 2.91 2.46 20.20
N GLY A 18 3.70 1.40 20.34
CA GLY A 18 3.25 0.16 20.97
C GLY A 18 2.55 -0.83 20.05
N MET A 19 2.21 -0.44 18.80
CA MET A 19 1.55 -1.33 17.82
C MET A 19 2.48 -1.84 16.74
N VAL A 20 3.52 -1.06 16.40
CA VAL A 20 4.38 -1.36 15.27
C VAL A 20 5.84 -1.47 15.70
N LYS A 21 6.58 -2.35 15.04
CA LYS A 21 8.02 -2.55 15.30
C LYS A 21 8.33 -2.81 16.77
N THR A 22 7.42 -3.51 17.49
CA THR A 22 7.57 -3.77 18.92
C THR A 22 8.82 -4.56 19.26
N ARG A 23 9.33 -5.38 18.33
CA ARG A 23 10.57 -6.13 18.51
C ARG A 23 11.79 -5.24 18.62
N LEU A 24 11.72 -4.01 18.16
CA LEU A 24 12.81 -3.03 18.23
C LEU A 24 12.78 -2.21 19.52
N THR A 25 11.74 -2.33 20.33
CA THR A 25 11.59 -1.58 21.56
C THR A 25 12.39 -2.19 22.72
N ARG A 26 12.75 -1.34 23.68
CA ARG A 26 13.51 -1.76 24.87
C ARG A 26 12.80 -2.85 25.66
N GLU A 27 11.47 -2.82 25.71
CA GLU A 27 10.67 -3.82 26.42
C GLU A 27 10.77 -5.21 25.81
N ARG A 28 11.15 -5.28 24.54
CA ARG A 28 11.32 -6.54 23.80
C ARG A 28 12.77 -6.84 23.47
N GLY A 29 13.71 -6.19 24.18
CA GLY A 29 15.15 -6.42 23.98
C GLY A 29 15.79 -5.56 22.91
N GLY A 30 15.07 -4.64 22.30
CA GLY A 30 15.61 -3.68 21.34
C GLY A 30 16.17 -2.43 22.02
N ILE A 31 16.56 -1.45 21.21
CA ILE A 31 17.18 -0.22 21.70
C ILE A 31 16.27 1.01 21.55
N LEU A 32 15.11 0.88 20.91
CA LEU A 32 14.23 2.01 20.62
C LEU A 32 13.12 2.16 21.65
N SER A 33 12.66 3.38 21.85
CA SER A 33 11.39 3.61 22.55
C SER A 33 10.23 3.26 21.60
N GLU A 34 9.02 3.14 22.16
CA GLU A 34 7.82 2.89 21.34
C GLU A 34 7.60 4.00 20.31
N GLN A 35 7.83 5.27 20.70
CA GLN A 35 7.71 6.42 19.81
C GLN A 35 8.76 6.37 18.69
N GLN A 36 9.99 6.00 19.01
CA GLN A 36 11.05 5.87 18.02
C GLN A 36 10.75 4.73 17.05
N ALA A 37 10.24 3.62 17.53
CA ALA A 37 9.85 2.49 16.70
C ALA A 37 8.70 2.87 15.76
N ALA A 38 7.71 3.61 16.25
CA ALA A 38 6.58 4.09 15.43
C ALA A 38 7.06 5.08 14.37
N GLU A 39 7.96 5.99 14.71
CA GLU A 39 8.52 6.94 13.74
C GLU A 39 9.38 6.24 12.68
N PHE A 40 10.14 5.24 13.07
CA PHE A 40 10.89 4.42 12.12
C PHE A 40 9.94 3.74 11.12
N PHE A 41 8.87 3.15 11.62
CA PHE A 41 7.87 2.50 10.76
C PHE A 41 7.18 3.51 9.86
N ARG A 42 6.85 4.70 10.38
CA ARG A 42 6.23 5.77 9.61
C ARG A 42 7.09 6.18 8.41
N ARG A 43 8.39 6.29 8.60
CA ARG A 43 9.33 6.60 7.53
C ARG A 43 9.43 5.46 6.52
N SER A 44 9.45 4.22 6.98
CA SER A 44 9.41 3.05 6.09
C SER A 44 8.14 3.04 5.26
N LEU A 45 7.00 3.32 5.88
CA LEU A 45 5.72 3.38 5.20
C LEU A 45 5.72 4.47 4.12
N TYR A 46 6.27 5.65 4.42
CA TYR A 46 6.44 6.71 3.45
C TYR A 46 7.29 6.25 2.26
N ASP A 47 8.46 5.69 2.53
CA ASP A 47 9.41 5.30 1.48
C ASP A 47 8.82 4.21 0.58
N VAL A 48 8.19 3.20 1.15
CA VAL A 48 7.56 2.12 0.38
C VAL A 48 6.39 2.66 -0.44
N SER A 49 5.55 3.51 0.15
CA SER A 49 4.39 4.09 -0.54
C SER A 49 4.82 4.96 -1.72
N GLU A 50 5.81 5.81 -1.51
CA GLU A 50 6.35 6.66 -2.57
C GLU A 50 6.93 5.81 -3.71
N LEU A 51 7.72 4.80 -3.38
CA LEU A 51 8.27 3.88 -4.36
C LEU A 51 7.19 3.20 -5.19
N CYS A 52 6.15 2.70 -4.52
CA CYS A 52 5.03 2.03 -5.18
C CYS A 52 4.26 2.98 -6.09
N MET A 53 3.98 4.19 -5.63
CA MET A 53 3.25 5.18 -6.43
C MET A 53 4.04 5.58 -7.67
N HIS A 54 5.36 5.79 -7.55
CA HIS A 54 6.19 6.08 -8.71
C HIS A 54 6.21 4.95 -9.72
N ALA A 55 6.23 3.69 -9.26
CA ALA A 55 6.14 2.54 -10.14
C ALA A 55 4.80 2.48 -10.88
N LEU A 56 3.70 2.75 -10.18
CA LEU A 56 2.36 2.76 -10.79
C LEU A 56 2.23 3.90 -11.82
N ILE A 57 2.77 5.07 -11.51
CA ILE A 57 2.75 6.21 -12.43
C ILE A 57 3.55 5.88 -13.70
N GLU A 58 4.69 5.23 -13.56
CA GLU A 58 5.49 4.80 -14.70
C GLU A 58 4.74 3.81 -15.58
N LEU A 59 4.07 2.83 -14.98
CA LEU A 59 3.24 1.87 -15.70
C LEU A 59 2.07 2.56 -16.41
N GLN A 60 1.45 3.55 -15.78
CA GLN A 60 0.37 4.31 -16.37
C GLN A 60 0.84 5.10 -17.58
N ARG A 61 2.02 5.72 -17.49
CA ARG A 61 2.62 6.44 -18.62
C ARG A 61 2.92 5.53 -19.79
N GLU A 62 3.42 4.33 -19.55
CA GLU A 62 3.67 3.33 -20.57
C GLU A 62 2.37 2.92 -21.26
N ASN A 63 1.30 2.72 -20.50
CA ASN A 63 0.00 2.39 -21.06
C ASN A 63 -0.56 3.54 -21.88
N ASP A 64 -0.46 4.77 -21.38
CA ASP A 64 -0.93 5.96 -22.11
C ASP A 64 -0.20 6.13 -23.43
N ALA A 65 1.12 5.86 -23.46
CA ALA A 65 1.91 5.90 -24.67
C ALA A 65 1.48 4.83 -25.68
N ARG A 66 1.17 3.63 -25.18
CA ARG A 66 0.65 2.54 -26.01
C ARG A 66 -0.68 2.88 -26.64
N LEU A 67 -1.60 3.48 -25.86
CA LEU A 67 -2.90 3.92 -26.35
C LEU A 67 -2.78 5.04 -27.38
N ALA A 68 -1.80 5.94 -27.22
CA ALA A 68 -1.56 7.00 -28.20
C ALA A 68 -1.07 6.42 -29.54
N ALA A 69 -0.29 5.34 -29.51
CA ALA A 69 0.21 4.67 -30.70
C ALA A 69 -0.82 3.73 -31.32
N ASP A 70 -1.67 3.10 -30.50
CA ASP A 70 -2.72 2.16 -30.93
C ASP A 70 -3.97 2.38 -30.10
N PRO A 71 -4.94 3.20 -30.61
CA PRO A 71 -6.18 3.47 -29.87
C PRO A 71 -7.05 2.25 -29.62
N ASP A 72 -6.84 1.14 -30.31
CA ASP A 72 -7.57 -0.09 -30.12
C ASP A 72 -6.95 -1.00 -29.05
N ALA A 73 -5.80 -0.63 -28.52
CA ALA A 73 -5.17 -1.39 -27.43
C ALA A 73 -6.01 -1.31 -26.15
N ASP A 74 -5.83 -2.29 -25.26
CA ASP A 74 -6.52 -2.29 -23.97
C ASP A 74 -6.07 -1.12 -23.10
N ALA A 75 -7.02 -0.42 -22.50
CA ALA A 75 -6.74 0.58 -21.50
C ALA A 75 -6.48 -0.13 -20.15
N VAL A 76 -5.44 0.30 -19.45
CA VAL A 76 -5.09 -0.26 -18.13
C VAL A 76 -5.01 0.87 -17.13
N THR A 77 -5.66 0.70 -15.98
CA THR A 77 -5.58 1.64 -14.86
C THR A 77 -4.89 0.99 -13.67
N TYR A 78 -4.18 1.83 -12.92
CA TYR A 78 -3.42 1.40 -11.76
C TYR A 78 -3.82 2.24 -10.56
N ASP A 79 -4.26 1.59 -9.49
CA ASP A 79 -4.72 2.29 -8.29
C ASP A 79 -3.94 1.83 -7.06
N PHE A 80 -3.77 2.73 -6.12
CA PHE A 80 -3.02 2.50 -4.89
C PHE A 80 -3.99 2.41 -3.71
N PHE A 81 -3.88 1.31 -2.97
CA PHE A 81 -4.73 1.02 -1.81
C PHE A 81 -3.90 0.76 -0.56
N VAL A 82 -4.46 1.14 0.57
CA VAL A 82 -3.93 0.79 1.89
C VAL A 82 -5.02 0.04 2.65
N SER A 83 -4.73 -1.18 3.07
CA SER A 83 -5.62 -1.94 3.95
C SER A 83 -5.10 -1.86 5.38
N THR A 84 -5.96 -1.48 6.30
CA THR A 84 -5.62 -1.22 7.69
C THR A 84 -6.21 -2.26 8.62
N THR A 85 -5.38 -2.79 9.50
CA THR A 85 -5.79 -3.70 10.55
C THR A 85 -5.26 -3.17 11.90
N PRO A 86 -6.06 -3.13 12.96
CA PRO A 86 -7.51 -3.39 12.99
C PRO A 86 -8.32 -2.33 12.21
N ALA A 87 -9.53 -2.73 11.81
CA ALA A 87 -10.37 -1.91 10.91
C ALA A 87 -10.74 -0.55 11.50
N ASP A 88 -10.92 -0.44 12.81
CA ASP A 88 -11.27 0.80 13.49
C ASP A 88 -10.14 1.83 13.50
N ASN A 89 -8.94 1.47 13.02
CA ASN A 89 -7.80 2.39 12.88
C ASN A 89 -7.69 3.02 11.49
N VAL A 90 -8.69 2.86 10.62
CA VAL A 90 -8.63 3.40 9.26
C VAL A 90 -8.47 4.93 9.25
N GLU A 91 -9.13 5.64 10.15
CA GLU A 91 -9.00 7.10 10.21
C GLU A 91 -7.60 7.53 10.66
N VAL A 92 -6.99 6.80 11.58
CA VAL A 92 -5.60 7.06 11.99
C VAL A 92 -4.65 6.86 10.82
N MET A 93 -4.88 5.83 10.02
CA MET A 93 -4.08 5.58 8.83
C MET A 93 -4.26 6.69 7.79
N ARG A 94 -5.50 7.14 7.58
CA ARG A 94 -5.81 8.25 6.68
C ARG A 94 -5.11 9.53 7.12
N GLU A 95 -5.19 9.86 8.40
CA GLU A 95 -4.51 11.02 8.97
C GLU A 95 -2.99 10.91 8.81
N THR A 96 -2.44 9.71 8.98
CA THR A 96 -1.01 9.45 8.82
C THR A 96 -0.57 9.75 7.38
N TYR A 97 -1.29 9.24 6.39
CA TYR A 97 -0.96 9.49 4.98
C TYR A 97 -1.12 10.96 4.63
N ASP A 98 -2.18 11.60 5.11
CA ASP A 98 -2.40 13.04 4.87
C ASP A 98 -1.27 13.88 5.46
N ALA A 99 -0.77 13.51 6.62
CA ALA A 99 0.30 14.26 7.31
C ALA A 99 1.67 14.11 6.64
N ILE A 100 1.96 12.94 6.04
CA ILE A 100 3.25 12.69 5.40
C ILE A 100 3.26 12.99 3.90
N GLY A 101 2.09 13.32 3.33
CA GLY A 101 1.99 13.73 1.93
C GLY A 101 2.57 15.14 1.69
N PRO A 102 2.31 15.72 0.51
CA PRO A 102 1.37 15.28 -0.52
C PRO A 102 1.85 14.07 -1.32
N TRP A 103 0.89 13.36 -1.91
CA TRP A 103 1.17 12.17 -2.69
C TRP A 103 0.94 12.42 -4.19
N PRO A 104 1.69 11.76 -5.08
CA PRO A 104 1.55 11.98 -6.52
C PRO A 104 0.31 11.30 -7.13
N MET A 105 -0.41 10.50 -6.37
CA MET A 105 -1.66 9.87 -6.81
C MET A 105 -2.61 9.69 -5.62
N GLU A 106 -3.88 9.41 -5.91
CA GLU A 106 -4.88 9.22 -4.88
C GLU A 106 -4.61 7.96 -4.06
N VAL A 107 -4.82 8.05 -2.75
CA VAL A 107 -4.70 6.94 -1.82
C VAL A 107 -6.10 6.46 -1.46
N HIS A 108 -6.40 5.20 -1.73
CA HIS A 108 -7.66 4.56 -1.37
C HIS A 108 -7.46 3.69 -0.14
N TYR A 109 -8.46 3.62 0.72
CA TYR A 109 -8.37 2.91 1.99
C TYR A 109 -9.36 1.76 2.04
N LEU A 110 -8.90 0.61 2.55
CA LEU A 110 -9.73 -0.54 2.85
C LEU A 110 -9.64 -0.86 4.33
N THR A 111 -10.67 -1.51 4.84
CA THR A 111 -10.62 -2.19 6.13
C THR A 111 -10.79 -3.68 5.89
N ASP A 112 -10.04 -4.49 6.63
CA ASP A 112 -10.09 -5.93 6.50
C ASP A 112 -10.62 -6.56 7.78
N ALA A 113 -11.18 -7.76 7.67
CA ALA A 113 -11.79 -8.47 8.78
C ALA A 113 -11.36 -9.94 8.78
N GLY A 114 -11.45 -10.57 9.93
CA GLY A 114 -11.11 -11.97 10.11
C GLY A 114 -10.52 -12.26 11.47
N ALA A 115 -10.28 -13.52 11.76
CA ALA A 115 -9.71 -13.97 13.02
C ALA A 115 -8.19 -14.16 12.96
N THR A 116 -7.64 -14.41 11.76
CA THR A 116 -6.21 -14.65 11.53
C THR A 116 -5.66 -13.65 10.52
N PHE A 117 -4.34 -13.60 10.41
CA PHE A 117 -3.69 -12.80 9.38
C PHE A 117 -4.14 -13.21 7.97
N ASP A 118 -4.23 -14.51 7.72
CA ASP A 118 -4.65 -15.03 6.43
C ASP A 118 -6.09 -14.61 6.09
N ASP A 119 -6.98 -14.60 7.09
CA ASP A 119 -8.36 -14.15 6.90
C ASP A 119 -8.41 -12.68 6.54
N HIS A 120 -7.65 -11.82 7.21
CA HIS A 120 -7.55 -10.39 6.90
C HIS A 120 -7.04 -10.16 5.49
N PHE A 121 -6.02 -10.91 5.11
CA PHE A 121 -5.41 -10.82 3.78
C PHE A 121 -6.41 -11.22 2.70
N ASP A 122 -7.08 -12.38 2.88
CA ASP A 122 -8.08 -12.88 1.96
C ASP A 122 -9.25 -11.90 1.81
N ASP A 123 -9.70 -11.29 2.92
CA ASP A 123 -10.78 -10.32 2.89
C ASP A 123 -10.40 -9.10 2.07
N ALA A 124 -9.21 -8.56 2.27
CA ALA A 124 -8.74 -7.39 1.51
C ALA A 124 -8.67 -7.69 0.00
N PHE A 125 -8.12 -8.84 -0.37
CA PHE A 125 -8.07 -9.25 -1.78
C PHE A 125 -9.46 -9.44 -2.34
N SER A 126 -10.37 -10.09 -1.60
CA SER A 126 -11.74 -10.31 -2.03
C SER A 126 -12.48 -9.00 -2.31
N GLN A 127 -12.28 -7.99 -1.45
CA GLN A 127 -12.86 -6.66 -1.66
C GLN A 127 -12.39 -6.04 -2.98
N LEU A 128 -11.10 -6.13 -3.27
CA LEU A 128 -10.55 -5.57 -4.50
C LEU A 128 -11.03 -6.31 -5.74
N PHE A 129 -11.10 -7.63 -5.71
CA PHE A 129 -11.63 -8.39 -6.82
C PHE A 129 -13.12 -8.09 -7.04
N ALA A 130 -13.88 -7.89 -5.96
CA ALA A 130 -15.29 -7.50 -6.07
C ALA A 130 -15.47 -6.12 -6.68
N LEU A 131 -14.50 -5.22 -6.54
CA LEU A 131 -14.50 -3.90 -7.18
C LEU A 131 -14.08 -3.93 -8.66
N GLY A 132 -13.75 -5.11 -9.18
CA GLY A 132 -13.40 -5.27 -10.58
C GLY A 132 -11.92 -5.24 -10.91
N TYR A 133 -11.05 -5.28 -9.91
CA TYR A 133 -9.61 -5.36 -10.17
C TYR A 133 -9.25 -6.77 -10.62
N GLU A 134 -8.55 -6.86 -11.74
CA GLU A 134 -8.14 -8.15 -12.30
C GLU A 134 -6.86 -8.68 -11.65
N SER A 135 -6.03 -7.80 -11.14
CA SER A 135 -4.75 -8.15 -10.53
C SER A 135 -4.51 -7.27 -9.32
N VAL A 136 -4.03 -7.89 -8.26
CA VAL A 136 -3.68 -7.20 -7.01
C VAL A 136 -2.27 -7.65 -6.60
N VAL A 137 -1.39 -6.67 -6.38
CA VAL A 137 -0.05 -6.90 -5.83
C VAL A 137 -0.03 -6.34 -4.43
N SER A 138 0.40 -7.15 -3.48
CA SER A 138 0.50 -6.76 -2.07
C SER A 138 1.95 -6.51 -1.68
N VAL A 139 2.19 -5.42 -0.96
CA VAL A 139 3.52 -5.04 -0.46
C VAL A 139 3.40 -4.70 1.01
N GLY A 140 4.34 -5.17 1.82
CA GLY A 140 4.41 -4.78 3.23
C GLY A 140 4.94 -3.37 3.40
N GLY A 141 4.44 -2.66 4.42
CA GLY A 141 4.82 -1.28 4.67
C GLY A 141 6.21 -1.08 5.27
N ASP A 142 6.98 -2.13 5.45
CA ASP A 142 8.27 -2.10 6.13
C ASP A 142 9.45 -2.60 5.26
N ILE A 143 9.33 -2.48 3.93
CA ILE A 143 10.37 -2.91 2.99
C ILE A 143 10.88 -1.69 2.20
N PRO A 144 11.61 -0.75 2.84
CA PRO A 144 12.00 0.51 2.18
C PRO A 144 13.05 0.33 1.08
N THR A 145 13.69 -0.84 1.02
CA THR A 145 14.71 -1.13 0.02
C THR A 145 14.20 -1.93 -1.17
N LEU A 146 12.88 -2.13 -1.26
CA LEU A 146 12.27 -2.86 -2.37
C LEU A 146 12.59 -2.15 -3.69
N PRO A 147 13.26 -2.81 -4.64
CA PRO A 147 13.51 -2.20 -5.95
C PRO A 147 12.20 -1.98 -6.72
N LYS A 148 12.07 -0.81 -7.35
CA LYS A 148 10.90 -0.47 -8.15
C LYS A 148 10.63 -1.51 -9.25
N SER A 149 11.67 -2.10 -9.81
CA SER A 149 11.55 -3.13 -10.84
C SER A 149 10.76 -4.35 -10.40
N HIS A 150 10.71 -4.66 -9.10
CA HIS A 150 9.91 -5.78 -8.59
C HIS A 150 8.41 -5.50 -8.68
N ILE A 151 8.01 -4.25 -8.76
CA ILE A 151 6.61 -3.84 -8.86
C ILE A 151 6.19 -3.77 -10.33
N THR A 152 7.10 -3.38 -11.21
CA THR A 152 6.81 -3.17 -12.64
C THR A 152 6.97 -4.43 -13.49
N GLN A 153 7.43 -5.53 -12.93
CA GLN A 153 7.55 -6.82 -13.64
C GLN A 153 6.21 -7.48 -13.91
#